data_abf1813e54f559e11ccb7f8cd93b0b17
#
_entry.id   abf1813e54f559e11ccb7f8cd93b0b17
#
_cell.length_a   1.000
_cell.length_b   1.000
_cell.length_c   1.000
_cell.angle_alpha   90.00
_cell.angle_beta   90.00
_cell.angle_gamma   90.00
#
_symmetry.space_group_name_H-M   'P 1'
#
loop_
_entity.id
_entity.type
_entity.pdbx_description
1 polymer ?
#
loop_
_entity_poly.entity_id
_entity_poly.type
_entity_poly.pdbx_seq_one_letter_code
_entity_poly.pdbx_strand_id
1 'polypeptide(L)'
;MLQRVLDGFGQELGFAPTDGERAAFAHAVRHWLPFADSPTALRALQSRYRLVILSNIDDDLFAHSARHLNIDFDDVITAEQLGSYKPSLNNFRRMLERVDLPADRILHVAQSLYHDIVPAKALGFSTVWVNRRKGHEGFGATPPAEAEPDVEVPDLQTLVTLANCQS
;
A
#
# COMPACT_ATOMS: atom_id res chain seq x y z
N MET A 1 -0.83 -9.76 -14.04
CA MET A 1 -0.69 -10.49 -12.75
C MET A 1 -2.02 -11.08 -12.28
N LEU A 2 -3.07 -10.32 -12.03
CA LEU A 2 -4.35 -10.79 -11.46
C LEU A 2 -5.03 -11.92 -12.26
N GLN A 3 -4.94 -11.91 -13.60
CA GLN A 3 -5.46 -13.02 -14.42
C GLN A 3 -4.81 -14.36 -14.06
N ARG A 4 -3.49 -14.38 -13.83
CA ARG A 4 -2.76 -15.59 -13.40
C ARG A 4 -3.15 -16.05 -12.00
N VAL A 5 -3.56 -15.13 -11.13
CA VAL A 5 -4.09 -15.49 -9.79
C VAL A 5 -5.40 -16.26 -9.93
N LEU A 6 -6.29 -15.82 -10.83
CA LEU A 6 -7.54 -16.53 -11.09
C LEU A 6 -7.28 -17.92 -11.73
N ASP A 7 -6.28 -18.03 -12.62
CA ASP A 7 -5.86 -19.34 -13.16
C ASP A 7 -5.36 -20.28 -12.05
N GLY A 8 -4.59 -19.76 -11.09
CA GLY A 8 -4.14 -20.50 -9.91
C GLY A 8 -5.31 -21.01 -9.07
N PHE A 9 -6.29 -20.16 -8.79
CA PHE A 9 -7.52 -20.59 -8.11
C PHE A 9 -8.26 -21.67 -8.89
N GLY A 10 -8.35 -21.53 -10.22
CA GLY A 10 -8.94 -22.54 -11.08
C GLY A 10 -8.27 -23.90 -10.95
N GLN A 11 -6.93 -23.93 -10.91
CA GLN A 11 -6.15 -25.17 -10.74
C GLN A 11 -6.40 -25.83 -9.36
N GLU A 12 -6.41 -25.04 -8.29
CA GLU A 12 -6.63 -25.56 -6.93
C GLU A 12 -8.07 -25.98 -6.66
N LEU A 13 -9.04 -25.25 -7.20
CA LEU A 13 -10.46 -25.46 -6.93
C LEU A 13 -11.18 -26.26 -8.02
N GLY A 14 -10.49 -26.66 -9.09
CA GLY A 14 -11.01 -27.55 -10.12
C GLY A 14 -11.98 -26.88 -11.11
N PHE A 15 -11.76 -25.60 -11.45
CA PHE A 15 -12.51 -24.92 -12.51
C PHE A 15 -11.59 -24.28 -13.55
N ALA A 16 -12.11 -24.03 -14.77
CA ALA A 16 -11.39 -23.35 -15.83
C ALA A 16 -12.02 -21.96 -16.07
N PRO A 17 -11.31 -20.87 -15.68
CA PRO A 17 -11.85 -19.51 -15.91
C PRO A 17 -11.98 -19.23 -17.41
N THR A 18 -13.04 -18.54 -17.81
CA THR A 18 -13.19 -17.98 -19.14
C THR A 18 -12.34 -16.70 -19.30
N ASP A 19 -12.11 -16.26 -20.51
CA ASP A 19 -11.39 -14.98 -20.76
C ASP A 19 -12.16 -13.77 -20.20
N GLY A 20 -13.49 -13.82 -20.22
CA GLY A 20 -14.34 -12.79 -19.61
C GLY A 20 -14.17 -12.72 -18.09
N GLU A 21 -14.10 -13.87 -17.39
CA GLU A 21 -13.86 -13.92 -15.96
C GLU A 21 -12.45 -13.47 -15.59
N ARG A 22 -11.44 -13.83 -16.37
CA ARG A 22 -10.07 -13.32 -16.19
C ARG A 22 -10.01 -11.79 -16.29
N ALA A 23 -10.66 -11.23 -17.31
CA ALA A 23 -10.73 -9.79 -17.51
C ALA A 23 -11.50 -9.11 -16.37
N ALA A 24 -12.66 -9.63 -15.99
CA ALA A 24 -13.47 -9.10 -14.90
C ALA A 24 -12.72 -9.11 -13.56
N PHE A 25 -12.04 -10.23 -13.25
CA PHE A 25 -11.25 -10.35 -12.03
C PHE A 25 -10.07 -9.35 -12.01
N ALA A 26 -9.36 -9.21 -13.12
CA ALA A 26 -8.25 -8.24 -13.23
C ALA A 26 -8.72 -6.79 -13.05
N HIS A 27 -9.93 -6.48 -13.50
CA HIS A 27 -10.51 -5.13 -13.41
C HIS A 27 -11.26 -4.87 -12.09
N ALA A 28 -11.50 -5.88 -11.26
CA ALA A 28 -12.26 -5.72 -10.00
C ALA A 28 -11.65 -4.66 -9.06
N VAL A 29 -10.33 -4.50 -9.05
CA VAL A 29 -9.60 -3.48 -8.26
C VAL A 29 -10.10 -2.06 -8.55
N ARG A 30 -10.59 -1.77 -9.75
CA ARG A 30 -11.13 -0.46 -10.14
C ARG A 30 -12.35 -0.03 -9.31
N HIS A 31 -13.03 -1.00 -8.71
CA HIS A 31 -14.26 -0.81 -7.92
C HIS A 31 -14.02 -0.92 -6.41
N TRP A 32 -12.77 -1.15 -5.98
CA TRP A 32 -12.46 -1.25 -4.56
C TRP A 32 -12.53 0.13 -3.92
N LEU A 33 -13.41 0.23 -2.93
CA LEU A 33 -13.54 1.46 -2.15
C LEU A 33 -12.44 1.54 -1.09
N PRO A 34 -11.98 2.75 -0.76
CA PRO A 34 -11.05 2.94 0.35
C PRO A 34 -11.72 2.58 1.69
N PHE A 35 -10.93 2.31 2.70
CA PHE A 35 -11.43 2.27 4.07
C PHE A 35 -12.06 3.62 4.44
N ALA A 36 -13.11 3.59 5.26
CA ALA A 36 -13.92 4.77 5.56
C ALA A 36 -13.13 5.94 6.19
N ASP A 37 -12.06 5.62 6.93
CA ASP A 37 -11.17 6.60 7.54
C ASP A 37 -10.17 7.24 6.56
N SER A 38 -9.83 6.53 5.47
CA SER A 38 -8.67 6.89 4.63
C SER A 38 -8.80 8.25 3.94
N PRO A 39 -9.92 8.63 3.29
CA PRO A 39 -10.00 9.91 2.59
C PRO A 39 -9.87 11.11 3.54
N THR A 40 -10.48 11.03 4.72
CA THR A 40 -10.43 12.13 5.71
C THR A 40 -9.06 12.20 6.38
N ALA A 41 -8.49 11.07 6.75
CA ALA A 41 -7.17 11.01 7.35
C ALA A 41 -6.07 11.52 6.41
N LEU A 42 -6.11 11.13 5.13
CA LEU A 42 -5.14 11.59 4.14
C LEU A 42 -5.22 13.10 3.91
N ARG A 43 -6.42 13.69 3.84
CA ARG A 43 -6.57 15.16 3.77
C ARG A 43 -5.97 15.88 4.98
N ALA A 44 -6.17 15.34 6.18
CA ALA A 44 -5.58 15.90 7.38
C ALA A 44 -4.05 15.82 7.36
N LEU A 45 -3.49 14.69 6.94
CA LEU A 45 -2.03 14.50 6.80
C LEU A 45 -1.45 15.42 5.71
N GLN A 46 -2.13 15.59 4.59
CA GLN A 46 -1.69 16.45 3.48
C GLN A 46 -1.54 17.91 3.89
N SER A 47 -2.25 18.38 4.92
CA SER A 47 -2.10 19.77 5.42
C SER A 47 -0.72 20.05 6.02
N ARG A 48 0.07 19.02 6.34
CA ARG A 48 1.39 19.15 7.00
C ARG A 48 2.51 18.37 6.33
N TYR A 49 2.18 17.36 5.54
CA TYR A 49 3.16 16.44 4.95
C TYR A 49 2.95 16.34 3.45
N ARG A 50 4.03 16.12 2.73
CA ARG A 50 3.97 15.64 1.35
C ARG A 50 3.56 14.17 1.38
N LEU A 51 2.57 13.82 0.56
CA LEU A 51 2.06 12.46 0.46
C LEU A 51 2.54 11.79 -0.82
N VAL A 52 3.32 10.75 -0.66
CA VAL A 52 3.87 9.96 -1.78
C VAL A 52 3.35 8.53 -1.71
N ILE A 53 2.90 8.01 -2.82
CA ILE A 53 2.50 6.61 -2.94
C ILE A 53 3.67 5.77 -3.46
N LEU A 54 3.93 4.63 -2.79
CA LEU A 54 4.77 3.55 -3.28
C LEU A 54 3.97 2.26 -3.26
N SER A 55 3.49 1.80 -4.41
CA SER A 55 2.51 0.71 -4.46
C SER A 55 2.83 -0.38 -5.48
N ASN A 56 2.53 -1.64 -5.10
CA ASN A 56 2.57 -2.81 -5.98
C ASN A 56 1.32 -2.85 -6.89
N ILE A 57 1.13 -1.83 -7.69
CA ILE A 57 -0.05 -1.65 -8.57
C ILE A 57 0.40 -1.11 -9.94
N ASP A 58 -0.45 -1.25 -10.94
CA ASP A 58 -0.28 -0.65 -12.26
C ASP A 58 -0.86 0.78 -12.26
N ASP A 59 -0.35 1.68 -13.10
CA ASP A 59 -0.74 3.10 -13.12
C ASP A 59 -2.23 3.31 -13.37
N ASP A 60 -2.80 2.58 -14.34
CA ASP A 60 -4.23 2.66 -14.66
C ASP A 60 -5.12 2.23 -13.48
N LEU A 61 -4.75 1.16 -12.78
CA LEU A 61 -5.50 0.71 -11.60
C LEU A 61 -5.39 1.70 -10.44
N PHE A 62 -4.21 2.29 -10.22
CA PHE A 62 -4.05 3.30 -9.18
C PHE A 62 -4.87 4.56 -9.47
N ALA A 63 -4.98 4.98 -10.71
CA ALA A 63 -5.79 6.13 -11.10
C ALA A 63 -7.28 5.99 -10.69
N HIS A 64 -7.82 4.76 -10.64
CA HIS A 64 -9.15 4.50 -10.10
C HIS A 64 -9.19 4.64 -8.57
N SER A 65 -8.19 4.12 -7.86
CA SER A 65 -8.08 4.25 -6.40
C SER A 65 -7.92 5.72 -5.98
N ALA A 66 -7.11 6.49 -6.69
CA ALA A 66 -6.91 7.92 -6.43
C ALA A 66 -8.22 8.72 -6.52
N ARG A 67 -9.07 8.42 -7.51
CA ARG A 67 -10.40 9.04 -7.62
C ARG A 67 -11.30 8.75 -6.42
N HIS A 68 -11.28 7.53 -5.90
CA HIS A 68 -12.05 7.17 -4.70
C HIS A 68 -11.49 7.82 -3.42
N LEU A 69 -10.17 7.99 -3.33
CA LEU A 69 -9.52 8.67 -2.21
C LEU A 69 -9.79 10.18 -2.23
N ASN A 70 -9.98 10.77 -3.41
CA ASN A 70 -10.20 12.20 -3.62
C ASN A 70 -9.10 13.06 -2.98
N ILE A 71 -7.85 12.69 -3.29
CA ILE A 71 -6.61 13.32 -2.81
C ILE A 71 -5.65 13.47 -4.00
N ASP A 72 -5.01 14.62 -4.09
CA ASP A 72 -3.89 14.86 -4.99
C ASP A 72 -2.60 14.51 -4.26
N PHE A 73 -1.96 13.40 -4.65
CA PHE A 73 -0.68 13.01 -4.10
C PHE A 73 0.45 13.81 -4.72
N ASP A 74 1.46 14.16 -3.92
CA ASP A 74 2.65 14.87 -4.41
C ASP A 74 3.46 14.03 -5.40
N ASP A 75 3.44 12.71 -5.24
CA ASP A 75 3.98 11.76 -6.21
C ASP A 75 3.33 10.39 -6.09
N VAL A 76 3.31 9.65 -7.21
CA VAL A 76 2.79 8.27 -7.29
C VAL A 76 3.82 7.40 -7.99
N ILE A 77 4.32 6.42 -7.26
CA ILE A 77 5.38 5.50 -7.70
C ILE A 77 4.80 4.08 -7.69
N THR A 78 4.57 3.54 -8.88
CA THR A 78 3.96 2.23 -9.06
C THR A 78 4.98 1.15 -9.39
N ALA A 79 4.59 -0.11 -9.21
CA ALA A 79 5.40 -1.24 -9.65
C ALA A 79 5.59 -1.28 -11.17
N GLU A 80 4.61 -0.79 -11.94
CA GLU A 80 4.72 -0.66 -13.39
C GLU A 80 5.84 0.30 -13.79
N GLN A 81 5.89 1.49 -13.19
CA GLN A 81 6.94 2.50 -13.43
C GLN A 81 8.34 1.99 -13.05
N LEU A 82 8.43 1.22 -11.97
CA LEU A 82 9.69 0.71 -11.46
C LEU A 82 10.16 -0.58 -12.11
N GLY A 83 9.25 -1.31 -12.80
CA GLY A 83 9.51 -2.67 -13.28
C GLY A 83 9.86 -3.66 -12.14
N SER A 84 9.41 -3.38 -10.92
CA SER A 84 9.78 -4.10 -9.70
C SER A 84 8.66 -4.05 -8.66
N TYR A 85 8.54 -5.11 -7.86
CA TYR A 85 7.54 -5.22 -6.80
C TYR A 85 8.20 -5.19 -5.42
N LYS A 86 7.55 -4.54 -4.44
CA LYS A 86 7.90 -4.72 -3.02
C LYS A 86 7.74 -6.22 -2.65
N PRO A 87 8.62 -6.79 -1.84
CA PRO A 87 9.57 -6.18 -0.91
C PRO A 87 10.97 -5.87 -1.48
N SER A 88 11.18 -5.87 -2.79
CA SER A 88 12.48 -5.51 -3.36
C SER A 88 12.96 -4.14 -2.85
N LEU A 89 14.17 -4.08 -2.30
CA LEU A 89 14.79 -2.83 -1.85
C LEU A 89 14.99 -1.82 -2.99
N ASN A 90 14.99 -2.29 -4.24
CA ASN A 90 15.06 -1.42 -5.42
C ASN A 90 13.92 -0.38 -5.43
N ASN A 91 12.69 -0.80 -5.07
CA ASN A 91 11.53 0.09 -5.05
C ASN A 91 11.73 1.27 -4.08
N PHE A 92 12.26 0.99 -2.90
CA PHE A 92 12.51 2.00 -1.87
C PHE A 92 13.69 2.92 -2.24
N ARG A 93 14.77 2.38 -2.82
CA ARG A 93 15.92 3.18 -3.30
C ARG A 93 15.51 4.13 -4.43
N ARG A 94 14.73 3.62 -5.39
CA ARG A 94 14.21 4.44 -6.49
C ARG A 94 13.23 5.51 -5.99
N MET A 95 12.45 5.22 -4.95
CA MET A 95 11.63 6.22 -4.29
C MET A 95 12.49 7.31 -3.64
N LEU A 96 13.56 6.97 -2.88
CA LEU A 96 14.48 7.94 -2.29
C LEU A 96 15.11 8.87 -3.35
N GLU A 97 15.58 8.29 -4.45
CA GLU A 97 16.12 9.07 -5.59
C GLU A 97 15.07 10.04 -6.16
N ARG A 98 13.82 9.62 -6.25
CA ARG A 98 12.75 10.41 -6.88
C ARG A 98 12.20 11.51 -5.98
N VAL A 99 12.09 11.27 -4.67
CA VAL A 99 11.62 12.27 -3.70
C VAL A 99 12.71 13.23 -3.24
N ASP A 100 13.99 12.89 -3.51
CA ASP A 100 15.17 13.67 -3.14
C ASP A 100 15.24 14.01 -1.64
N LEU A 101 14.97 13.00 -0.80
CA LEU A 101 15.04 13.09 0.65
C LEU A 101 15.77 11.89 1.25
N PRO A 102 16.53 12.06 2.33
CA PRO A 102 17.12 10.93 3.05
C PRO A 102 16.04 10.13 3.78
N ALA A 103 16.33 8.85 4.03
CA ALA A 103 15.35 7.90 4.60
C ALA A 103 14.82 8.34 5.99
N ASP A 104 15.63 9.01 6.81
CA ASP A 104 15.28 9.51 8.14
C ASP A 104 14.27 10.69 8.13
N ARG A 105 14.03 11.27 6.94
CA ARG A 105 13.02 12.32 6.73
C ARG A 105 11.71 11.79 6.16
N ILE A 106 11.59 10.46 6.01
CA ILE A 106 10.43 9.81 5.43
C ILE A 106 9.81 8.87 6.46
N LEU A 107 8.50 9.05 6.70
CA LEU A 107 7.69 8.11 7.46
C LEU A 107 7.00 7.16 6.50
N HIS A 108 7.41 5.88 6.51
CA HIS A 108 6.76 4.85 5.69
C HIS A 108 5.57 4.26 6.44
N VAL A 109 4.37 4.52 5.92
CA VAL A 109 3.10 4.11 6.54
C VAL A 109 2.46 3.02 5.70
N ALA A 110 2.29 1.82 6.25
CA ALA A 110 1.78 0.69 5.49
C ALA A 110 1.10 -0.38 6.35
N GLN A 111 0.30 -1.24 5.69
CA GLN A 111 -0.36 -2.38 6.32
C GLN A 111 0.51 -3.64 6.32
N SER A 112 1.37 -3.84 5.31
CA SER A 112 2.12 -5.08 5.15
C SER A 112 3.46 -5.03 5.87
N LEU A 113 3.65 -5.92 6.87
CA LEU A 113 4.98 -6.11 7.45
C LEU A 113 5.97 -6.61 6.37
N TYR A 114 5.58 -7.66 5.62
CA TYR A 114 6.46 -8.30 4.63
C TYR A 114 6.86 -7.37 3.48
N HIS A 115 5.89 -6.72 2.83
CA HIS A 115 6.18 -5.92 1.64
C HIS A 115 6.74 -4.54 1.97
N ASP A 116 6.47 -4.02 3.17
CA ASP A 116 6.68 -2.61 3.48
C ASP A 116 7.58 -2.38 4.69
N ILE A 117 7.20 -2.86 5.88
CA ILE A 117 7.90 -2.49 7.11
C ILE A 117 9.31 -3.10 7.14
N VAL A 118 9.46 -4.39 6.81
CA VAL A 118 10.76 -5.06 6.76
C VAL A 118 11.75 -4.32 5.84
N PRO A 119 11.44 -4.11 4.54
CA PRO A 119 12.38 -3.42 3.65
C PRO A 119 12.58 -1.93 3.99
N ALA A 120 11.57 -1.22 4.50
CA ALA A 120 11.73 0.17 4.94
C ALA A 120 12.69 0.28 6.12
N LYS A 121 12.53 -0.56 7.15
CA LYS A 121 13.46 -0.61 8.30
C LYS A 121 14.88 -0.93 7.86
N ALA A 122 15.06 -1.87 6.93
CA ALA A 122 16.39 -2.23 6.42
C ALA A 122 17.12 -1.05 5.72
N LEU A 123 16.40 -0.04 5.28
CA LEU A 123 16.94 1.17 4.66
C LEU A 123 16.91 2.41 5.59
N GLY A 124 16.55 2.25 6.86
CA GLY A 124 16.60 3.32 7.86
C GLY A 124 15.41 4.28 7.83
N PHE A 125 14.27 3.88 7.26
CA PHE A 125 13.05 4.66 7.36
C PHE A 125 12.46 4.61 8.75
N SER A 126 11.80 5.69 9.19
CA SER A 126 10.81 5.62 10.25
C SER A 126 9.54 4.94 9.72
N THR A 127 8.89 4.12 10.55
CA THR A 127 7.80 3.24 10.07
C THR A 127 6.57 3.29 10.95
N VAL A 128 5.40 3.28 10.32
CA VAL A 128 4.11 3.05 10.98
C VAL A 128 3.44 1.83 10.36
N TRP A 129 3.14 0.86 11.20
CA TRP A 129 2.34 -0.28 10.81
C TRP A 129 0.85 0.01 11.06
N VAL A 130 0.06 0.08 10.00
CA VAL A 130 -1.40 0.21 10.08
C VAL A 130 -2.01 -1.18 10.20
N ASN A 131 -2.09 -1.69 11.43
CA ASN A 131 -2.58 -3.03 11.73
C ASN A 131 -4.11 -3.07 11.80
N ARG A 132 -4.78 -3.02 10.63
CA ARG A 132 -6.24 -3.10 10.53
C ARG A 132 -6.82 -4.46 10.94
N ARG A 133 -5.95 -5.45 11.18
CA ARG A 133 -6.35 -6.80 11.64
C ARG A 133 -6.04 -7.04 13.13
N LYS A 134 -5.71 -6.01 13.89
CA LYS A 134 -5.44 -6.13 15.32
C LYS A 134 -6.59 -6.84 16.03
N GLY A 135 -6.29 -7.93 16.72
CA GLY A 135 -7.29 -8.77 17.39
C GLY A 135 -7.98 -9.83 16.50
N HIS A 136 -7.63 -9.92 15.21
CA HIS A 136 -8.08 -11.00 14.33
C HIS A 136 -7.00 -12.05 14.15
N GLU A 137 -7.40 -13.32 14.07
CA GLU A 137 -6.47 -14.42 13.82
C GLU A 137 -5.89 -14.40 12.39
N GLY A 138 -4.66 -14.92 12.24
CA GLY A 138 -3.95 -15.09 10.97
C GLY A 138 -3.32 -13.81 10.42
N PHE A 139 -2.54 -13.98 9.34
CA PHE A 139 -1.72 -12.92 8.74
C PHE A 139 -2.43 -12.11 7.64
N GLY A 140 -3.67 -12.46 7.28
CA GLY A 140 -4.37 -11.88 6.15
C GLY A 140 -3.83 -12.37 4.80
N ALA A 141 -3.81 -11.49 3.80
CA ALA A 141 -3.43 -11.83 2.42
C ALA A 141 -1.91 -11.69 2.14
N THR A 142 -1.11 -11.30 3.13
CA THR A 142 0.35 -11.14 2.96
C THR A 142 1.10 -12.28 3.63
N PRO A 143 2.28 -12.70 3.11
CA PRO A 143 3.12 -13.65 3.81
C PRO A 143 3.42 -13.17 5.24
N PRO A 144 3.58 -14.09 6.20
CA PRO A 144 4.00 -13.74 7.54
C PRO A 144 5.40 -13.11 7.50
N ALA A 145 5.61 -12.11 8.33
CA ALA A 145 6.91 -11.50 8.53
C ALA A 145 7.02 -10.95 9.95
N GLU A 146 8.22 -10.95 10.49
CA GLU A 146 8.54 -10.34 11.75
C GLU A 146 9.28 -9.03 11.50
N ALA A 147 8.76 -7.94 12.06
CA ALA A 147 9.38 -6.63 12.05
C ALA A 147 8.88 -5.83 13.25
N GLU A 148 9.73 -4.97 13.78
CA GLU A 148 9.38 -4.02 14.84
C GLU A 148 9.17 -2.63 14.18
N PRO A 149 7.92 -2.23 13.90
CA PRO A 149 7.63 -0.88 13.45
C PRO A 149 7.90 0.11 14.58
N ASP A 150 8.23 1.37 14.23
CA ASP A 150 8.43 2.40 15.25
C ASP A 150 7.10 2.76 15.94
N VAL A 151 5.98 2.66 15.20
CA VAL A 151 4.63 2.87 15.72
C VAL A 151 3.67 1.85 15.10
N GLU A 152 2.73 1.33 15.89
CA GLU A 152 1.59 0.55 15.43
C GLU A 152 0.29 1.31 15.69
N VAL A 153 -0.57 1.40 14.67
CA VAL A 153 -1.91 1.99 14.76
C VAL A 153 -2.96 1.07 14.12
N PRO A 154 -4.22 1.07 14.60
CA PRO A 154 -5.28 0.27 13.98
C PRO A 154 -5.80 0.86 12.68
N ASP A 155 -5.67 2.17 12.47
CA ASP A 155 -6.22 2.91 11.33
C ASP A 155 -5.46 4.22 11.09
N LEU A 156 -5.75 4.91 9.99
CA LEU A 156 -5.11 6.18 9.66
C LEU A 156 -5.65 7.35 10.50
N GLN A 157 -6.87 7.26 11.04
CA GLN A 157 -7.40 8.30 11.91
C GLN A 157 -6.62 8.37 13.23
N THR A 158 -6.21 7.23 13.76
CA THR A 158 -5.31 7.17 14.94
C THR A 158 -3.95 7.80 14.63
N LEU A 159 -3.40 7.56 13.43
CA LEU A 159 -2.16 8.21 13.00
C LEU A 159 -2.32 9.74 12.93
N VAL A 160 -3.42 10.26 12.38
CA VAL A 160 -3.72 11.70 12.36
C VAL A 160 -3.70 12.30 13.76
N THR A 161 -4.30 11.60 14.72
CA THR A 161 -4.33 12.03 16.13
C THR A 161 -2.92 12.09 16.73
N LEU A 162 -2.10 11.06 16.50
CA LEU A 162 -0.71 11.00 16.98
C LEU A 162 0.18 12.09 16.32
N ALA A 163 -0.05 12.36 15.05
CA ALA A 163 0.67 13.37 14.30
C ALA A 163 0.21 14.81 14.60
N ASN A 164 -0.79 15.01 15.49
CA ASN A 164 -1.42 16.30 15.78
C ASN A 164 -1.92 17.04 14.51
N CYS A 165 -2.42 16.31 13.54
CA CYS A 165 -2.99 16.83 12.29
C CYS A 165 -4.51 17.02 12.40
N GLN A 166 -5.01 17.43 13.56
CA GLN A 166 -6.43 17.74 13.73
C GLN A 166 -6.74 19.06 13.04
N SER A 167 -7.76 19.05 12.21
CA SER A 167 -8.33 20.24 11.55
C SER A 167 -9.26 21.01 12.49
#